data_11c01bbc76b73182358605b12e6cde43
#
_entry.id   11c01bbc76b73182358605b12e6cde43
#
_cell.length_a   1.000
_cell.length_b   1.000
_cell.length_c   1.000
_cell.angle_alpha   90.00
_cell.angle_beta   90.00
_cell.angle_gamma   90.00
#
_symmetry.space_group_name_H-M   'P 1'
#
loop_
_entity.id
_entity.type
_entity.pdbx_description
1 polymer ?
#
loop_
_entity_poly.entity_id
_entity_poly.type
_entity_poly.pdbx_seq_one_letter_code
_entity_poly.pdbx_strand_id
1 'polypeptide(L)'
;LTTIRTELHDLRLNRKSGRQEALPFALPPPRGGRVDVLMIAGEHSGDEHGARLLRDLQAQAPDLRVSALGGPEMAAAGADLLHDLTASSVVGLVEVLKNYSFFRALFEATVRWIEVHRPKAVLFIDYPGFNLRLADALRQARVSVKGGGNVRTLFYISPQIWAWKAKRRFTMARDLDALATIFPFEVACYSDTSLPVEFVGHPFLAADQVAPVRYDPAAPVLLLPGSRKQAVGRIFPVLLKGFEAFGARRAQVIYPSSVIEAVLHAAHPPATVELLPTGGVVSASAVLTSSGTMSLQCALAGIPGAVVYRANPLTYLIGRWLVKVPYLGIANLLLKEPMYPEYIQGAATPEALAAELRECIGNPERRARTLVQAEKLRECLRQPHGQAAASWLLRQMSESPKRLDG
;
A
#
# COMPACT_ATOMS: atom_id res chain seq x y z
N LEU A 1 11.19 6.56 21.39
CA LEU A 1 10.54 7.48 20.42
C LEU A 1 11.00 8.93 20.61
N THR A 2 11.34 9.35 21.80
CA THR A 2 11.81 10.72 22.12
C THR A 2 13.25 10.93 21.68
N THR A 3 14.11 9.93 21.80
CA THR A 3 15.54 9.97 21.43
C THR A 3 15.76 10.15 19.92
N ILE A 4 14.89 9.56 19.09
CA ILE A 4 14.93 9.72 17.62
C ILE A 4 14.57 11.16 17.18
N ARG A 5 13.82 11.89 18.00
CA ARG A 5 13.40 13.26 17.69
C ARG A 5 14.51 14.28 17.93
N THR A 6 15.38 14.02 18.87
CA THR A 6 16.49 14.91 19.25
C THR A 6 17.66 14.78 18.25
N GLU A 7 18.00 13.58 17.83
CA GLU A 7 19.09 13.36 16.85
C GLU A 7 18.75 13.86 15.43
N LEU A 8 17.47 13.95 15.08
CA LEU A 8 17.03 14.53 13.80
C LEU A 8 17.03 16.07 13.80
N HIS A 9 17.11 16.71 14.96
CA HIS A 9 17.25 18.16 15.07
C HIS A 9 18.69 18.62 14.78
N ASP A 10 19.69 17.80 15.08
CA ASP A 10 21.12 18.11 14.86
C ASP A 10 21.56 18.02 13.38
N LEU A 11 20.71 17.46 12.49
CA LEU A 11 20.93 17.48 11.05
C LEU A 11 20.82 18.87 10.41
N ARG A 12 20.40 19.89 11.18
CA ARG A 12 20.28 21.28 10.70
C ARG A 12 21.57 22.10 10.79
N LEU A 13 22.61 21.65 11.47
CA LEU A 13 23.74 22.50 11.87
C LEU A 13 25.07 22.23 11.18
N ASN A 14 25.22 21.22 10.31
CA ASN A 14 26.53 20.87 9.71
C ASN A 14 26.66 21.27 8.22
N ARG A 15 26.25 22.47 7.85
CA ARG A 15 26.51 23.04 6.51
C ARG A 15 27.82 23.84 6.40
N LYS A 16 28.73 23.74 7.36
CA LYS A 16 30.02 24.44 7.33
C LYS A 16 31.17 23.46 7.48
N SER A 17 31.58 22.85 6.38
CA SER A 17 33.02 22.60 6.07
C SER A 17 33.12 21.95 4.69
N GLY A 18 33.79 22.61 3.78
CA GLY A 18 34.05 22.12 2.43
C GLY A 18 35.08 21.00 2.43
N ARG A 19 34.61 19.77 2.54
CA ARG A 19 35.23 18.55 2.05
C ARG A 19 34.16 17.77 1.33
N GLN A 20 34.24 17.75 0.01
CA GLN A 20 33.54 16.73 -0.80
C GLN A 20 34.14 15.36 -0.46
N GLU A 21 33.71 14.75 0.63
CA GLU A 21 33.81 13.30 0.77
C GLU A 21 32.82 12.70 -0.22
N ALA A 22 33.35 12.00 -1.22
CA ALA A 22 32.52 11.24 -2.15
C ALA A 22 31.62 10.33 -1.31
N LEU A 23 30.30 10.55 -1.38
CA LEU A 23 29.34 9.70 -0.69
C LEU A 23 29.49 8.28 -1.25
N PRO A 24 29.50 7.25 -0.41
CA PRO A 24 29.70 5.86 -0.81
C PRO A 24 28.58 5.33 -1.72
N PHE A 25 27.52 6.12 -1.95
CA PHE A 25 26.37 5.74 -2.77
C PHE A 25 25.97 6.89 -3.70
N ALA A 26 25.92 6.62 -4.99
CA ALA A 26 25.42 7.54 -6.02
C ALA A 26 24.41 6.80 -6.91
N LEU A 27 23.31 7.47 -7.26
CA LEU A 27 22.37 6.98 -8.25
C LEU A 27 22.93 7.20 -9.66
N PRO A 28 22.71 6.26 -10.61
CA PRO A 28 23.12 6.44 -11.99
C PRO A 28 22.36 7.62 -12.63
N PRO A 29 22.92 8.26 -13.66
CA PRO A 29 22.20 9.28 -14.41
C PRO A 29 21.02 8.65 -15.15
N PRO A 30 19.98 9.43 -15.50
CA PRO A 30 18.83 8.91 -16.24
C PRO A 30 19.26 8.47 -17.64
N ARG A 31 18.67 7.37 -18.10
CA ARG A 31 18.95 6.81 -19.43
C ARG A 31 18.69 7.84 -20.52
N GLY A 32 19.70 8.10 -21.36
CA GLY A 32 19.61 9.13 -22.41
C GLY A 32 19.66 10.57 -21.87
N GLY A 33 20.11 10.77 -20.63
CA GLY A 33 20.40 12.10 -20.05
C GLY A 33 19.18 12.98 -19.73
N ARG A 34 17.95 12.47 -19.93
CA ARG A 34 16.69 13.22 -19.67
C ARG A 34 15.71 12.38 -18.91
N VAL A 35 14.96 13.00 -18.02
CA VAL A 35 13.86 12.41 -17.26
C VAL A 35 12.69 13.39 -17.19
N ASP A 36 11.47 12.90 -17.36
CA ASP A 36 10.25 13.71 -17.18
C ASP A 36 9.62 13.42 -15.80
N VAL A 37 9.61 12.15 -15.36
CA VAL A 37 9.05 11.74 -14.06
C VAL A 37 10.03 10.84 -13.32
N LEU A 38 10.24 11.11 -12.04
CA LEU A 38 10.84 10.16 -11.11
C LEU A 38 9.74 9.53 -10.26
N MET A 39 9.52 8.21 -10.39
CA MET A 39 8.61 7.46 -9.54
C MET A 39 9.33 6.83 -8.36
N ILE A 40 8.75 6.89 -7.15
CA ILE A 40 9.36 6.33 -5.94
C ILE A 40 8.37 5.46 -5.20
N ALA A 41 8.64 4.14 -5.16
CA ALA A 41 7.87 3.12 -4.46
C ALA A 41 8.80 2.25 -3.60
N GLY A 42 8.57 2.22 -2.29
CA GLY A 42 9.45 1.52 -1.34
C GLY A 42 8.98 0.13 -0.92
N GLU A 43 7.80 -0.31 -1.35
CA GLU A 43 7.23 -1.61 -1.02
C GLU A 43 6.76 -2.32 -2.29
N HIS A 44 6.65 -3.65 -2.24
CA HIS A 44 6.24 -4.48 -3.38
C HIS A 44 4.88 -4.06 -3.96
N SER A 45 3.88 -3.79 -3.11
CA SER A 45 2.58 -3.29 -3.56
C SER A 45 2.67 -1.94 -4.28
N GLY A 46 3.56 -1.05 -3.82
CA GLY A 46 3.82 0.23 -4.47
C GLY A 46 4.48 0.06 -5.84
N ASP A 47 5.39 -0.91 -5.97
CA ASP A 47 6.04 -1.27 -7.24
C ASP A 47 5.02 -1.81 -8.27
N GLU A 48 4.13 -2.71 -7.86
CA GLU A 48 3.03 -3.20 -8.69
C GLU A 48 2.11 -2.07 -9.18
N HIS A 49 1.74 -1.16 -8.26
CA HIS A 49 0.92 0.01 -8.61
C HIS A 49 1.66 0.97 -9.55
N GLY A 50 2.95 1.19 -9.31
CA GLY A 50 3.81 2.00 -10.17
C GLY A 50 3.97 1.42 -11.56
N ALA A 51 4.18 0.12 -11.66
CA ALA A 51 4.30 -0.61 -12.93
C ALA A 51 3.02 -0.50 -13.77
N ARG A 52 1.85 -0.65 -13.14
CA ARG A 52 0.58 -0.47 -13.83
C ARG A 52 0.41 0.96 -14.33
N LEU A 53 0.58 1.95 -13.43
CA LEU A 53 0.51 3.36 -13.79
C LEU A 53 1.45 3.68 -14.96
N LEU A 54 2.64 3.10 -14.98
CA LEU A 54 3.60 3.29 -16.06
C LEU A 54 3.11 2.74 -17.41
N ARG A 55 2.50 1.55 -17.43
CA ARG A 55 1.90 1.00 -18.67
C ARG A 55 0.79 1.91 -19.20
N ASP A 56 -0.08 2.40 -18.32
CA ASP A 56 -1.15 3.35 -18.69
C ASP A 56 -0.59 4.69 -19.19
N LEU A 57 0.51 5.15 -18.63
CA LEU A 57 1.21 6.37 -19.08
C LEU A 57 1.84 6.18 -20.44
N GLN A 58 2.48 5.04 -20.71
CA GLN A 58 3.09 4.73 -21.99
C GLN A 58 2.05 4.63 -23.11
N ALA A 59 0.85 4.12 -22.80
CA ALA A 59 -0.26 4.09 -23.75
C ALA A 59 -0.76 5.50 -24.12
N GLN A 60 -0.72 6.47 -23.18
CA GLN A 60 -1.21 7.84 -23.38
C GLN A 60 -0.10 8.82 -23.82
N ALA A 61 1.14 8.58 -23.42
CA ALA A 61 2.28 9.44 -23.66
C ALA A 61 3.56 8.59 -23.87
N PRO A 62 3.74 7.96 -25.05
CA PRO A 62 4.83 7.01 -25.30
C PRO A 62 6.23 7.62 -25.22
N ASP A 63 6.36 8.93 -25.41
CA ASP A 63 7.63 9.65 -25.34
C ASP A 63 8.02 10.08 -23.91
N LEU A 64 7.17 9.80 -22.92
CA LEU A 64 7.41 10.17 -21.54
C LEU A 64 8.56 9.32 -20.96
N ARG A 65 9.59 9.98 -20.44
CA ARG A 65 10.75 9.31 -19.85
C ARG A 65 10.61 9.20 -18.35
N VAL A 66 10.54 7.97 -17.86
CA VAL A 66 10.32 7.67 -16.45
C VAL A 66 11.52 6.94 -15.88
N SER A 67 12.15 7.52 -14.86
CA SER A 67 13.11 6.83 -13.98
C SER A 67 12.41 6.40 -12.69
N ALA A 68 12.91 5.35 -12.04
CA ALA A 68 12.29 4.82 -10.84
C ALA A 68 13.29 4.48 -9.72
N LEU A 69 12.89 4.78 -8.49
CA LEU A 69 13.35 4.09 -7.28
C LEU A 69 12.19 3.16 -6.88
N GLY A 70 12.29 1.87 -7.22
CA GLY A 70 11.17 0.94 -7.10
C GLY A 70 11.66 -0.49 -7.07
N GLY A 71 11.04 -1.36 -7.86
CA GLY A 71 11.38 -2.76 -7.93
C GLY A 71 11.30 -3.33 -9.35
N PRO A 72 11.35 -4.67 -9.46
CA PRO A 72 11.39 -5.38 -10.73
C PRO A 72 10.13 -5.16 -11.59
N GLU A 73 8.96 -4.90 -10.97
CA GLU A 73 7.72 -4.72 -11.71
C GLU A 73 7.75 -3.40 -12.52
N MET A 74 8.21 -2.29 -11.92
CA MET A 74 8.39 -1.04 -12.67
C MET A 74 9.48 -1.15 -13.72
N ALA A 75 10.57 -1.88 -13.44
CA ALA A 75 11.60 -2.15 -14.45
C ALA A 75 11.05 -2.93 -15.63
N ALA A 76 10.27 -3.99 -15.38
CA ALA A 76 9.61 -4.80 -16.42
C ALA A 76 8.57 -4.00 -17.21
N ALA A 77 7.94 -3.00 -16.59
CA ALA A 77 7.04 -2.06 -17.24
C ALA A 77 7.75 -0.96 -18.05
N GLY A 78 9.10 -0.95 -18.07
CA GLY A 78 9.89 -0.03 -18.90
C GLY A 78 10.43 1.21 -18.19
N ALA A 79 10.35 1.30 -16.86
CA ALA A 79 11.04 2.34 -16.13
C ALA A 79 12.57 2.20 -16.21
N ASP A 80 13.27 3.32 -16.25
CA ASP A 80 14.71 3.34 -15.98
C ASP A 80 14.96 3.18 -14.47
N LEU A 81 15.19 1.93 -14.05
CA LEU A 81 15.37 1.60 -12.62
C LEU A 81 16.73 2.07 -12.13
N LEU A 82 16.74 3.13 -11.33
CA LEU A 82 17.95 3.70 -10.73
C LEU A 82 18.42 2.89 -9.52
N HIS A 83 17.46 2.31 -8.76
CA HIS A 83 17.75 1.47 -7.61
C HIS A 83 16.52 0.64 -7.22
N ASP A 84 16.77 -0.64 -6.85
CA ASP A 84 15.72 -1.51 -6.29
C ASP A 84 15.51 -1.19 -4.79
N LEU A 85 14.51 -0.35 -4.52
CA LEU A 85 14.13 0.05 -3.17
C LEU A 85 13.30 -1.04 -2.47
N THR A 86 12.63 -1.90 -3.24
CA THR A 86 11.74 -2.95 -2.70
C THR A 86 12.52 -4.10 -2.07
N ALA A 87 13.70 -4.43 -2.59
CA ALA A 87 14.59 -5.43 -2.01
C ALA A 87 14.98 -5.10 -0.56
N SER A 88 15.03 -3.80 -0.23
CA SER A 88 15.36 -3.31 1.11
C SER A 88 14.17 -3.34 2.08
N SER A 89 12.94 -3.44 1.61
CA SER A 89 11.71 -3.35 2.44
C SER A 89 11.31 -4.67 3.10
N VAL A 90 11.82 -5.79 2.61
CA VAL A 90 11.60 -7.14 3.18
C VAL A 90 12.23 -7.28 4.58
N VAL A 91 13.06 -6.32 4.95
CA VAL A 91 13.88 -6.29 6.16
C VAL A 91 13.12 -5.62 7.31
N GLY A 92 12.93 -6.32 8.43
CA GLY A 92 12.18 -5.84 9.60
C GLY A 92 12.82 -4.64 10.31
N LEU A 93 12.09 -4.03 11.24
CA LEU A 93 12.48 -2.79 11.97
C LEU A 93 13.89 -2.82 12.58
N VAL A 94 14.38 -3.97 13.01
CA VAL A 94 15.72 -4.17 13.61
C VAL A 94 16.82 -4.04 12.55
N GLU A 95 16.57 -4.47 11.32
CA GLU A 95 17.51 -4.39 10.20
C GLU A 95 17.52 -3.01 9.55
N VAL A 96 16.39 -2.27 9.61
CA VAL A 96 16.36 -0.84 9.24
C VAL A 96 17.30 -0.04 10.15
N LEU A 97 17.39 -0.37 11.44
CA LEU A 97 18.35 0.25 12.36
C LEU A 97 19.80 -0.13 12.04
N LYS A 98 20.04 -1.36 11.58
CA LYS A 98 21.40 -1.81 11.15
C LYS A 98 21.82 -1.14 9.83
N ASN A 99 20.88 -0.81 8.96
CA ASN A 99 21.12 -0.22 7.64
C ASN A 99 20.82 1.29 7.58
N TYR A 100 20.74 1.96 8.74
CA TYR A 100 20.42 3.39 8.81
C TYR A 100 21.36 4.27 7.95
N SER A 101 22.65 3.99 7.97
CA SER A 101 23.66 4.69 7.15
C SER A 101 23.39 4.56 5.65
N PHE A 102 22.98 3.37 5.19
CA PHE A 102 22.62 3.12 3.81
C PHE A 102 21.35 3.90 3.40
N PHE A 103 20.29 3.83 4.21
CA PHE A 103 19.05 4.58 3.94
C PHE A 103 19.27 6.09 3.94
N ARG A 104 20.15 6.57 4.80
CA ARG A 104 20.56 7.98 4.81
C ARG A 104 21.33 8.35 3.53
N ALA A 105 22.30 7.54 3.12
CA ALA A 105 23.07 7.75 1.90
C ALA A 105 22.17 7.72 0.66
N LEU A 106 21.24 6.78 0.58
CA LEU A 106 20.23 6.69 -0.49
C LEU A 106 19.34 7.92 -0.52
N PHE A 107 18.86 8.41 0.63
CA PHE A 107 18.04 9.59 0.75
C PHE A 107 18.79 10.84 0.24
N GLU A 108 20.02 11.07 0.70
CA GLU A 108 20.86 12.17 0.29
C GLU A 108 21.22 12.10 -1.21
N ALA A 109 21.49 10.89 -1.73
CA ALA A 109 21.72 10.67 -3.16
C ALA A 109 20.48 10.96 -4.00
N THR A 110 19.29 10.60 -3.50
CA THR A 110 18.01 10.87 -4.18
C THR A 110 17.72 12.38 -4.27
N VAL A 111 17.90 13.12 -3.15
CA VAL A 111 17.74 14.59 -3.16
C VAL A 111 18.68 15.22 -4.20
N ARG A 112 19.97 14.85 -4.18
CA ARG A 112 20.98 15.37 -5.10
C ARG A 112 20.68 15.02 -6.56
N TRP A 113 20.22 13.78 -6.80
CA TRP A 113 19.84 13.35 -8.15
C TRP A 113 18.70 14.20 -8.71
N ILE A 114 17.68 14.51 -7.89
CA ILE A 114 16.55 15.37 -8.29
C ILE A 114 17.02 16.82 -8.50
N GLU A 115 17.91 17.32 -7.67
CA GLU A 115 18.52 18.66 -7.82
C GLU A 115 19.27 18.80 -9.15
N VAL A 116 20.00 17.77 -9.56
CA VAL A 116 20.79 17.76 -10.80
C VAL A 116 19.92 17.58 -12.04
N HIS A 117 19.04 16.58 -12.03
CA HIS A 117 18.32 16.17 -13.23
C HIS A 117 16.97 16.87 -13.43
N ARG A 118 16.43 17.52 -12.38
CA ARG A 118 15.22 18.35 -12.44
C ARG A 118 14.07 17.72 -13.24
N PRO A 119 13.56 16.52 -12.87
CA PRO A 119 12.37 15.97 -13.50
C PRO A 119 11.21 16.97 -13.40
N LYS A 120 10.26 16.93 -14.34
CA LYS A 120 9.04 17.76 -14.27
C LYS A 120 8.21 17.43 -13.02
N ALA A 121 8.19 16.14 -12.64
CA ALA A 121 7.50 15.66 -11.44
C ALA A 121 8.28 14.55 -10.73
N VAL A 122 8.20 14.55 -9.39
CA VAL A 122 8.47 13.39 -8.54
C VAL A 122 7.14 12.84 -8.08
N LEU A 123 6.84 11.61 -8.44
CA LEU A 123 5.65 10.89 -8.04
C LEU A 123 5.98 9.91 -6.92
N PHE A 124 5.51 10.22 -5.74
CA PHE A 124 5.58 9.36 -4.58
C PHE A 124 4.43 8.35 -4.60
N ILE A 125 4.74 7.06 -4.51
CA ILE A 125 3.74 5.99 -4.51
C ILE A 125 3.76 5.33 -3.12
N ASP A 126 2.68 5.54 -2.34
CA ASP A 126 2.60 5.07 -0.94
C ASP A 126 3.90 5.36 -0.15
N TYR A 127 4.36 4.46 0.72
CA TYR A 127 5.63 4.51 1.45
C TYR A 127 5.89 5.85 2.17
N PRO A 128 4.96 6.31 3.01
CA PRO A 128 4.96 7.68 3.54
C PRO A 128 6.13 7.99 4.48
N GLY A 129 6.80 6.97 4.99
CA GLY A 129 7.96 7.13 5.88
C GLY A 129 9.16 7.79 5.20
N PHE A 130 9.46 7.40 3.99
CA PHE A 130 10.53 7.94 3.15
C PHE A 130 10.02 9.12 2.29
N ASN A 131 8.92 8.91 1.59
CA ASN A 131 8.40 9.82 0.57
C ASN A 131 8.05 11.21 1.14
N LEU A 132 7.38 11.29 2.29
CA LEU A 132 7.04 12.59 2.89
C LEU A 132 8.26 13.34 3.45
N ARG A 133 9.29 12.63 3.90
CA ARG A 133 10.55 13.28 4.29
C ARG A 133 11.28 13.82 3.07
N LEU A 134 11.24 13.09 1.96
CA LEU A 134 11.85 13.54 0.70
C LEU A 134 11.13 14.77 0.15
N ALA A 135 9.79 14.80 0.18
CA ALA A 135 9.01 15.98 -0.19
C ALA A 135 9.38 17.22 0.64
N ASP A 136 9.49 17.07 1.98
CA ASP A 136 9.94 18.17 2.86
C ASP A 136 11.38 18.62 2.54
N ALA A 137 12.30 17.68 2.28
CA ALA A 137 13.69 18.00 1.92
C ALA A 137 13.76 18.77 0.58
N LEU A 138 13.01 18.36 -0.43
CA LEU A 138 12.93 19.03 -1.72
C LEU A 138 12.37 20.47 -1.60
N ARG A 139 11.37 20.65 -0.71
CA ARG A 139 10.84 21.98 -0.41
C ARG A 139 11.88 22.85 0.28
N GLN A 140 12.57 22.33 1.30
CA GLN A 140 13.61 23.08 2.02
C GLN A 140 14.80 23.43 1.12
N ALA A 141 15.18 22.54 0.20
CA ALA A 141 16.23 22.76 -0.79
C ALA A 141 15.81 23.71 -1.94
N ARG A 142 14.55 24.19 -1.96
CA ARG A 142 13.98 25.01 -3.04
C ARG A 142 14.03 24.35 -4.41
N VAL A 143 13.86 23.04 -4.42
CA VAL A 143 13.79 22.22 -5.63
C VAL A 143 12.36 22.06 -6.09
N SER A 144 11.44 21.74 -5.14
CA SER A 144 10.02 21.59 -5.45
C SER A 144 9.31 22.92 -5.65
N VAL A 145 8.19 22.91 -6.37
CA VAL A 145 7.30 24.08 -6.57
C VAL A 145 6.89 24.69 -5.23
N LYS A 146 6.54 23.87 -4.24
CA LYS A 146 6.22 24.32 -2.87
C LYS A 146 7.39 25.01 -2.15
N GLY A 147 8.61 24.81 -2.60
CA GLY A 147 9.81 25.47 -2.10
C GLY A 147 10.27 26.66 -2.96
N GLY A 148 9.56 27.01 -4.03
CA GLY A 148 9.93 28.06 -4.99
C GLY A 148 10.80 27.55 -6.15
N GLY A 149 10.94 26.23 -6.32
CA GLY A 149 11.58 25.59 -7.47
C GLY A 149 10.60 25.27 -8.60
N ASN A 150 10.96 24.30 -9.41
CA ASN A 150 10.18 23.92 -10.60
C ASN A 150 9.79 22.43 -10.67
N VAL A 151 10.23 21.60 -9.73
CA VAL A 151 9.90 20.18 -9.69
C VAL A 151 8.57 20.00 -8.94
N ARG A 152 7.56 19.40 -9.59
CA ARG A 152 6.30 19.07 -8.92
C ARG A 152 6.47 17.88 -8.01
N THR A 153 5.86 17.95 -6.83
CA THR A 153 5.81 16.85 -5.85
C THR A 153 4.40 16.32 -5.77
N LEU A 154 4.18 15.13 -6.33
CA LEU A 154 2.88 14.50 -6.45
C LEU A 154 2.86 13.22 -5.61
N PHE A 155 1.70 12.87 -5.04
CA PHE A 155 1.57 11.67 -4.24
C PHE A 155 0.40 10.83 -4.76
N TYR A 156 0.65 9.54 -4.98
CA TYR A 156 -0.34 8.55 -5.41
C TYR A 156 -0.48 7.49 -4.32
N ILE A 157 -1.71 7.14 -3.97
CA ILE A 157 -2.10 6.23 -2.87
C ILE A 157 -1.86 6.87 -1.51
N SER A 158 -2.88 7.56 -1.03
CA SER A 158 -2.87 8.28 0.25
C SER A 158 -2.41 7.40 1.43
N PRO A 159 -1.55 7.93 2.30
CA PRO A 159 -1.36 7.29 3.60
C PRO A 159 -2.68 7.21 4.36
N GLN A 160 -2.91 6.14 5.11
CA GLN A 160 -4.15 5.91 5.88
C GLN A 160 -4.31 6.91 7.05
N ILE A 161 -4.35 8.22 6.74
CA ILE A 161 -4.51 9.29 7.74
C ILE A 161 -5.87 9.24 8.44
N TRP A 162 -6.86 8.62 7.81
CA TRP A 162 -8.18 8.37 8.36
C TRP A 162 -8.17 7.37 9.53
N ALA A 163 -7.19 6.47 9.58
CA ALA A 163 -7.04 5.50 10.65
C ALA A 163 -6.15 6.03 11.79
N TRP A 164 -5.07 6.74 11.47
CA TRP A 164 -4.10 7.24 12.43
C TRP A 164 -3.27 8.41 11.86
N LYS A 165 -2.68 9.23 12.73
CA LYS A 165 -1.86 10.40 12.33
C LYS A 165 -2.58 11.40 11.41
N ALA A 166 -3.85 11.69 11.67
CA ALA A 166 -4.66 12.61 10.87
C ALA A 166 -3.99 13.98 10.62
N LYS A 167 -3.18 14.48 11.58
CA LYS A 167 -2.45 15.75 11.44
C LYS A 167 -1.42 15.74 10.30
N ARG A 168 -1.06 14.56 9.77
CA ARG A 168 -0.13 14.45 8.63
C ARG A 168 -0.62 15.19 7.38
N ARG A 169 -1.96 15.34 7.20
CA ARG A 169 -2.52 16.07 6.08
C ARG A 169 -2.02 17.51 5.94
N PHE A 170 -1.72 18.18 7.07
CA PHE A 170 -1.19 19.55 7.04
C PHE A 170 0.26 19.61 6.53
N THR A 171 1.10 18.64 6.91
CA THR A 171 2.45 18.50 6.36
C THR A 171 2.42 18.15 4.87
N MET A 172 1.49 17.26 4.47
CA MET A 172 1.30 16.92 3.07
C MET A 172 0.85 18.13 2.24
N ALA A 173 -0.07 18.93 2.75
CA ALA A 173 -0.51 20.17 2.07
C ALA A 173 0.59 21.22 1.93
N ARG A 174 1.52 21.26 2.89
CA ARG A 174 2.68 22.15 2.84
C ARG A 174 3.71 21.70 1.78
N ASP A 175 3.93 20.39 1.63
CA ASP A 175 5.07 19.82 0.92
C ASP A 175 4.73 19.24 -0.45
N LEU A 176 3.42 18.97 -0.74
CA LEU A 176 2.95 18.35 -1.96
C LEU A 176 2.08 19.30 -2.81
N ASP A 177 2.19 19.18 -4.12
CA ASP A 177 1.41 19.96 -5.07
C ASP A 177 0.02 19.34 -5.32
N ALA A 178 -0.08 18.00 -5.37
CA ALA A 178 -1.36 17.29 -5.48
C ALA A 178 -1.27 15.87 -4.94
N LEU A 179 -2.42 15.28 -4.62
CA LEU A 179 -2.59 13.93 -4.11
C LEU A 179 -3.68 13.20 -4.89
N ALA A 180 -3.37 12.00 -5.39
CA ALA A 180 -4.35 11.07 -5.94
C ALA A 180 -4.63 9.94 -4.93
N THR A 181 -5.91 9.74 -4.61
CA THR A 181 -6.38 8.72 -3.66
C THR A 181 -7.04 7.56 -4.40
N ILE A 182 -7.02 6.38 -3.78
CA ILE A 182 -7.66 5.16 -4.30
C ILE A 182 -8.94 4.79 -3.59
N PHE A 183 -9.28 5.50 -2.50
CA PHE A 183 -10.57 5.39 -1.83
C PHE A 183 -11.32 6.72 -1.88
N PRO A 184 -12.63 6.74 -2.24
CA PRO A 184 -13.37 7.99 -2.43
C PRO A 184 -13.52 8.81 -1.16
N PHE A 185 -13.62 8.18 0.01
CA PHE A 185 -13.74 8.86 1.30
C PHE A 185 -12.47 9.61 1.74
N GLU A 186 -11.31 9.26 1.16
CA GLU A 186 -10.03 9.88 1.50
C GLU A 186 -9.98 11.35 1.10
N VAL A 187 -10.68 11.75 0.02
CA VAL A 187 -10.78 13.15 -0.40
C VAL A 187 -11.28 14.05 0.73
N ALA A 188 -12.30 13.61 1.45
CA ALA A 188 -12.86 14.34 2.59
C ALA A 188 -11.88 14.48 3.77
N CYS A 189 -10.89 13.58 3.89
CA CYS A 189 -9.88 13.65 4.94
C CYS A 189 -8.91 14.83 4.80
N TYR A 190 -8.93 15.53 3.68
CA TYR A 190 -8.07 16.68 3.37
C TYR A 190 -8.84 17.98 3.17
N SER A 191 -10.17 17.99 3.40
CA SER A 191 -11.06 19.12 3.12
C SER A 191 -10.73 20.41 3.88
N ASP A 192 -10.00 20.31 5.00
CA ASP A 192 -9.52 21.44 5.81
C ASP A 192 -8.08 21.85 5.45
N THR A 193 -7.60 21.49 4.25
CA THR A 193 -6.26 21.84 3.74
C THR A 193 -6.37 22.45 2.34
N SER A 194 -5.27 23.09 1.90
CA SER A 194 -5.14 23.61 0.54
C SER A 194 -4.62 22.59 -0.47
N LEU A 195 -4.42 21.33 -0.08
CA LEU A 195 -3.91 20.28 -0.97
C LEU A 195 -4.99 19.88 -1.96
N PRO A 196 -4.75 19.98 -3.28
CA PRO A 196 -5.63 19.39 -4.29
C PRO A 196 -5.62 17.86 -4.16
N VAL A 197 -6.80 17.27 -3.90
CA VAL A 197 -6.95 15.83 -3.71
C VAL A 197 -8.01 15.30 -4.66
N GLU A 198 -7.69 14.26 -5.42
CA GLU A 198 -8.59 13.65 -6.39
C GLU A 198 -8.67 12.14 -6.18
N PHE A 199 -9.88 11.59 -6.24
CA PHE A 199 -10.09 10.14 -6.28
C PHE A 199 -9.91 9.65 -7.72
N VAL A 200 -8.90 8.80 -7.96
CA VAL A 200 -8.53 8.31 -9.29
C VAL A 200 -8.98 6.87 -9.56
N GLY A 201 -9.89 6.34 -8.75
CA GLY A 201 -10.31 4.95 -8.82
C GLY A 201 -9.35 3.97 -8.14
N HIS A 202 -9.85 2.78 -7.85
CA HIS A 202 -9.01 1.76 -7.23
C HIS A 202 -8.36 0.87 -8.29
N PRO A 203 -7.04 0.62 -8.21
CA PRO A 203 -6.31 -0.16 -9.23
C PRO A 203 -6.85 -1.60 -9.44
N PHE A 204 -7.55 -2.18 -8.45
CA PHE A 204 -8.19 -3.50 -8.59
C PHE A 204 -9.37 -3.55 -9.56
N LEU A 205 -9.89 -2.41 -9.97
CA LEU A 205 -10.99 -2.30 -10.94
C LEU A 205 -10.51 -1.84 -12.33
N ALA A 206 -9.21 -1.76 -12.56
CA ALA A 206 -8.68 -1.50 -13.89
C ALA A 206 -9.10 -2.60 -14.87
N ALA A 207 -9.35 -2.24 -16.12
CA ALA A 207 -9.90 -3.16 -17.11
C ALA A 207 -9.00 -4.37 -17.44
N ASP A 208 -7.69 -4.22 -17.27
CA ASP A 208 -6.67 -5.25 -17.47
C ASP A 208 -6.37 -6.09 -16.22
N GLN A 209 -7.03 -5.80 -15.09
CA GLN A 209 -6.78 -6.48 -13.84
C GLN A 209 -7.42 -7.86 -13.79
N VAL A 210 -6.61 -8.88 -13.73
CA VAL A 210 -7.06 -10.23 -13.38
C VAL A 210 -7.17 -10.33 -11.86
N ALA A 211 -8.40 -10.59 -11.36
CA ALA A 211 -8.58 -10.80 -9.92
C ALA A 211 -7.84 -12.08 -9.48
N PRO A 212 -7.02 -12.02 -8.43
CA PRO A 212 -6.26 -13.19 -7.96
C PRO A 212 -7.15 -14.25 -7.30
N VAL A 213 -8.40 -13.91 -7.03
CA VAL A 213 -9.37 -14.80 -6.40
C VAL A 213 -10.72 -14.72 -7.10
N ARG A 214 -11.46 -15.84 -7.11
CA ARG A 214 -12.84 -15.89 -7.61
C ARG A 214 -13.72 -16.72 -6.70
N TYR A 215 -15.01 -16.40 -6.64
CA TYR A 215 -15.99 -17.20 -5.94
C TYR A 215 -16.33 -18.47 -6.71
N ASP A 216 -16.30 -19.60 -6.02
CA ASP A 216 -16.78 -20.90 -6.50
C ASP A 216 -17.31 -21.70 -5.29
N PRO A 217 -18.61 -22.04 -5.23
CA PRO A 217 -19.19 -22.72 -4.08
C PRO A 217 -18.65 -24.14 -3.85
N ALA A 218 -18.03 -24.76 -4.87
CA ALA A 218 -17.42 -26.08 -4.77
C ALA A 218 -15.94 -26.06 -4.39
N ALA A 219 -15.32 -24.87 -4.38
CA ALA A 219 -13.90 -24.70 -4.09
C ALA A 219 -13.58 -24.86 -2.58
N PRO A 220 -12.29 -25.06 -2.23
CA PRO A 220 -11.84 -25.05 -0.84
C PRO A 220 -12.09 -23.74 -0.12
N VAL A 221 -12.03 -23.75 1.21
CA VAL A 221 -11.97 -22.54 2.04
C VAL A 221 -10.62 -21.85 1.84
N LEU A 222 -10.61 -20.51 1.74
CA LEU A 222 -9.39 -19.72 1.66
C LEU A 222 -9.03 -19.15 3.03
N LEU A 223 -7.80 -19.36 3.46
CA LEU A 223 -7.24 -18.83 4.70
C LEU A 223 -6.16 -17.82 4.37
N LEU A 224 -6.34 -16.54 4.74
CA LEU A 224 -5.45 -15.43 4.42
C LEU A 224 -4.91 -14.77 5.69
N PRO A 225 -3.81 -15.29 6.27
CA PRO A 225 -3.27 -14.76 7.52
C PRO A 225 -2.53 -13.42 7.36
N GLY A 226 -2.29 -12.99 6.12
CA GLY A 226 -1.57 -11.76 5.79
C GLY A 226 -0.17 -11.98 5.22
N SER A 227 0.60 -10.91 5.07
CA SER A 227 1.93 -10.91 4.43
C SER A 227 3.09 -10.56 5.38
N ARG A 228 2.82 -10.14 6.62
CA ARG A 228 3.87 -9.75 7.59
C ARG A 228 4.15 -10.90 8.55
N LYS A 229 5.42 -11.33 8.65
CA LYS A 229 5.88 -12.46 9.46
C LYS A 229 5.24 -12.54 10.86
N GLN A 230 5.23 -11.43 11.60
CA GLN A 230 4.69 -11.40 12.96
C GLN A 230 3.15 -11.54 13.00
N ALA A 231 2.44 -10.98 12.03
CA ALA A 231 0.98 -11.10 11.93
C ALA A 231 0.59 -12.52 11.55
N VAL A 232 1.23 -13.09 10.53
CA VAL A 232 1.02 -14.47 10.08
C VAL A 232 1.21 -15.47 11.22
N GLY A 233 2.31 -15.37 11.96
CA GLY A 233 2.58 -16.27 13.10
C GLY A 233 1.53 -16.21 14.23
N ARG A 234 0.77 -15.11 14.33
CA ARG A 234 -0.31 -14.96 15.33
C ARG A 234 -1.69 -15.32 14.79
N ILE A 235 -1.96 -15.01 13.55
CA ILE A 235 -3.29 -15.15 12.93
C ILE A 235 -3.46 -16.56 12.37
N PHE A 236 -2.46 -17.10 11.68
CA PHE A 236 -2.60 -18.39 11.02
C PHE A 236 -3.00 -19.56 11.94
N PRO A 237 -2.41 -19.73 13.15
CA PRO A 237 -2.86 -20.76 14.09
C PRO A 237 -4.33 -20.59 14.51
N VAL A 238 -4.86 -19.38 14.54
CA VAL A 238 -6.26 -19.11 14.87
C VAL A 238 -7.17 -19.53 13.71
N LEU A 239 -6.79 -19.19 12.47
CA LEU A 239 -7.52 -19.58 11.27
C LEU A 239 -7.57 -21.11 11.12
N LEU A 240 -6.43 -21.80 11.36
CA LEU A 240 -6.35 -23.25 11.33
C LEU A 240 -7.33 -23.89 12.32
N LYS A 241 -7.29 -23.45 13.58
CA LYS A 241 -8.22 -23.99 14.60
C LYS A 241 -9.69 -23.76 14.24
N GLY A 242 -10.02 -22.60 13.66
CA GLY A 242 -11.37 -22.33 13.18
C GLY A 242 -11.75 -23.24 12.01
N PHE A 243 -10.84 -23.49 11.09
CA PHE A 243 -11.03 -24.41 9.99
C PHE A 243 -11.16 -25.87 10.45
N GLU A 244 -10.31 -26.32 11.38
CA GLU A 244 -10.40 -27.67 11.97
C GLU A 244 -11.73 -27.90 12.70
N ALA A 245 -12.19 -26.93 13.49
CA ALA A 245 -13.48 -26.97 14.18
C ALA A 245 -14.69 -26.94 13.20
N PHE A 246 -14.51 -26.44 12.00
CA PHE A 246 -15.51 -26.47 10.92
C PHE A 246 -15.71 -27.90 10.37
N GLY A 247 -14.68 -28.75 10.40
CA GLY A 247 -14.72 -30.16 9.99
C GLY A 247 -13.92 -30.45 8.72
N ALA A 248 -13.82 -31.70 8.36
CA ALA A 248 -12.91 -32.28 7.37
C ALA A 248 -13.16 -31.82 5.91
N ARG A 249 -12.86 -30.56 5.61
CA ARG A 249 -12.87 -30.00 4.24
C ARG A 249 -11.46 -29.58 3.84
N ARG A 250 -11.28 -29.25 2.56
CA ARG A 250 -10.02 -28.73 2.04
C ARG A 250 -9.95 -27.21 2.25
N ALA A 251 -8.76 -26.71 2.58
CA ALA A 251 -8.45 -25.28 2.60
C ALA A 251 -7.22 -24.99 1.76
N GLN A 252 -7.09 -23.73 1.36
CA GLN A 252 -5.94 -23.17 0.65
C GLN A 252 -5.44 -21.95 1.39
N VAL A 253 -4.12 -21.72 1.34
CA VAL A 253 -3.47 -20.54 1.90
C VAL A 253 -2.59 -19.93 0.83
N ILE A 254 -2.78 -18.65 0.52
CA ILE A 254 -1.89 -17.94 -0.42
C ILE A 254 -0.78 -17.24 0.37
N TYR A 255 0.47 -17.39 -0.06
CA TYR A 255 1.62 -16.74 0.56
C TYR A 255 2.48 -15.97 -0.47
N PRO A 256 3.03 -14.78 -0.09
CA PRO A 256 3.76 -13.90 -1.02
C PRO A 256 5.28 -14.18 -1.10
N SER A 257 5.85 -14.98 -0.21
CA SER A 257 7.30 -15.23 -0.17
C SER A 257 7.67 -16.48 0.62
N SER A 258 8.88 -16.99 0.38
CA SER A 258 9.46 -18.12 1.13
C SER A 258 9.59 -17.85 2.63
N VAL A 259 9.78 -16.60 3.04
CA VAL A 259 9.80 -16.21 4.47
C VAL A 259 8.43 -16.46 5.12
N ILE A 260 7.34 -16.15 4.43
CA ILE A 260 5.99 -16.41 4.93
C ILE A 260 5.66 -17.89 4.87
N GLU A 261 6.05 -18.57 3.79
CA GLU A 261 5.94 -20.03 3.66
C GLU A 261 6.55 -20.77 4.86
N ALA A 262 7.76 -20.41 5.25
CA ALA A 262 8.43 -21.00 6.42
C ALA A 262 7.64 -20.78 7.73
N VAL A 263 6.98 -19.60 7.89
CA VAL A 263 6.12 -19.34 9.05
C VAL A 263 4.85 -20.18 9.03
N LEU A 264 4.27 -20.42 7.85
CA LEU A 264 3.09 -21.28 7.68
C LEU A 264 3.43 -22.73 7.99
N HIS A 265 4.54 -23.24 7.49
CA HIS A 265 5.02 -24.61 7.80
C HIS A 265 5.30 -24.81 9.30
N ALA A 266 5.85 -23.78 9.97
CA ALA A 266 6.11 -23.84 11.42
C ALA A 266 4.83 -23.96 12.28
N ALA A 267 3.67 -23.66 11.72
CA ALA A 267 2.37 -23.87 12.38
C ALA A 267 1.81 -25.29 12.18
N HIS A 268 2.52 -26.17 11.47
CA HIS A 268 2.17 -27.57 11.19
C HIS A 268 0.74 -27.74 10.63
N PRO A 269 0.40 -27.10 9.48
CA PRO A 269 -0.92 -27.23 8.90
C PRO A 269 -1.21 -28.71 8.54
N PRO A 270 -2.46 -29.21 8.73
CA PRO A 270 -2.83 -30.54 8.33
C PRO A 270 -2.77 -30.72 6.80
N ALA A 271 -2.68 -31.98 6.33
CA ALA A 271 -2.60 -32.29 4.90
C ALA A 271 -3.81 -31.81 4.07
N THR A 272 -4.92 -31.46 4.73
CA THR A 272 -6.10 -30.86 4.09
C THR A 272 -5.93 -29.37 3.76
N VAL A 273 -4.84 -28.74 4.18
CA VAL A 273 -4.50 -27.33 3.93
C VAL A 273 -3.35 -27.24 2.93
N GLU A 274 -3.65 -26.77 1.75
CA GLU A 274 -2.68 -26.57 0.66
C GLU A 274 -2.07 -25.16 0.73
N LEU A 275 -0.74 -25.06 0.66
CA LEU A 275 -0.02 -23.78 0.61
C LEU A 275 0.32 -23.42 -0.84
N LEU A 276 -0.13 -22.26 -1.30
CA LEU A 276 0.00 -21.80 -2.68
C LEU A 276 0.81 -20.49 -2.75
N PRO A 277 1.84 -20.39 -3.59
CA PRO A 277 2.49 -19.11 -3.84
C PRO A 277 1.55 -18.15 -4.57
N THR A 278 1.75 -16.85 -4.39
CA THR A 278 1.07 -15.82 -5.20
C THR A 278 1.45 -15.95 -6.67
N GLY A 279 0.54 -15.55 -7.58
CA GLY A 279 0.78 -15.55 -9.04
C GLY A 279 -0.28 -16.27 -9.86
N GLY A 280 -1.15 -17.05 -9.23
CA GLY A 280 -2.29 -17.72 -9.88
C GLY A 280 -3.65 -17.19 -9.40
N VAL A 281 -4.71 -17.52 -10.16
CA VAL A 281 -6.10 -17.28 -9.74
C VAL A 281 -6.58 -18.43 -8.88
N VAL A 282 -6.99 -18.13 -7.64
CA VAL A 282 -7.46 -19.11 -6.67
C VAL A 282 -8.98 -19.03 -6.51
N SER A 283 -9.68 -20.17 -6.60
CA SER A 283 -11.11 -20.25 -6.35
C SER A 283 -11.38 -20.52 -4.87
N ALA A 284 -12.41 -19.91 -4.31
CA ALA A 284 -12.79 -20.13 -2.92
C ALA A 284 -14.31 -20.11 -2.70
N SER A 285 -14.79 -20.99 -1.83
CA SER A 285 -16.20 -21.02 -1.40
C SER A 285 -16.49 -20.06 -0.23
N ALA A 286 -15.49 -19.81 0.62
CA ALA A 286 -15.53 -18.87 1.74
C ALA A 286 -14.11 -18.45 2.11
N VAL A 287 -13.95 -17.33 2.86
CA VAL A 287 -12.65 -16.84 3.30
C VAL A 287 -12.63 -16.47 4.77
N LEU A 288 -11.57 -16.88 5.48
CA LEU A 288 -11.15 -16.28 6.74
C LEU A 288 -9.88 -15.49 6.49
N THR A 289 -9.93 -14.16 6.66
CA THR A 289 -8.86 -13.28 6.24
C THR A 289 -8.41 -12.32 7.34
N SER A 290 -7.12 -11.99 7.38
CA SER A 290 -6.66 -10.82 8.09
C SER A 290 -7.11 -9.54 7.38
N SER A 291 -7.15 -8.41 8.09
CA SER A 291 -7.34 -7.09 7.47
C SER A 291 -6.17 -6.78 6.52
N GLY A 292 -6.43 -6.52 5.26
CA GLY A 292 -5.41 -6.19 4.25
C GLY A 292 -5.94 -6.21 2.82
N THR A 293 -5.03 -6.02 1.88
CA THR A 293 -5.31 -5.91 0.43
C THR A 293 -6.08 -7.11 -0.12
N MET A 294 -5.69 -8.33 0.26
CA MET A 294 -6.37 -9.56 -0.19
C MET A 294 -7.78 -9.69 0.35
N SER A 295 -8.10 -9.15 1.53
CA SER A 295 -9.49 -9.15 2.05
C SER A 295 -10.41 -8.31 1.16
N LEU A 296 -9.92 -7.19 0.62
CA LEU A 296 -10.66 -6.37 -0.34
C LEU A 296 -10.85 -7.11 -1.68
N GLN A 297 -9.83 -7.82 -2.16
CA GLN A 297 -9.94 -8.66 -3.36
C GLN A 297 -11.01 -9.74 -3.22
N CYS A 298 -11.04 -10.43 -2.08
CA CYS A 298 -12.07 -11.44 -1.79
C CYS A 298 -13.48 -10.81 -1.72
N ALA A 299 -13.61 -9.64 -1.10
CA ALA A 299 -14.86 -8.91 -1.03
C ALA A 299 -15.35 -8.48 -2.41
N LEU A 300 -14.47 -7.94 -3.25
CA LEU A 300 -14.76 -7.60 -4.65
C LEU A 300 -15.15 -8.82 -5.50
N ALA A 301 -14.56 -9.98 -5.23
CA ALA A 301 -14.92 -11.24 -5.89
C ALA A 301 -16.26 -11.85 -5.39
N GLY A 302 -16.88 -11.24 -4.38
CA GLY A 302 -18.14 -11.74 -3.79
C GLY A 302 -17.98 -13.04 -2.99
N ILE A 303 -16.77 -13.33 -2.51
CA ILE A 303 -16.50 -14.50 -1.66
C ILE A 303 -17.01 -14.19 -0.25
N PRO A 304 -17.96 -14.94 0.32
CA PRO A 304 -18.42 -14.73 1.69
C PRO A 304 -17.30 -15.06 2.70
N GLY A 305 -17.24 -14.33 3.81
CA GLY A 305 -16.18 -14.56 4.77
C GLY A 305 -16.18 -13.65 5.98
N ALA A 306 -15.07 -13.69 6.72
CA ALA A 306 -14.86 -12.88 7.92
C ALA A 306 -13.44 -12.34 8.01
N VAL A 307 -13.31 -11.19 8.69
CA VAL A 307 -12.02 -10.63 9.08
C VAL A 307 -11.62 -11.14 10.45
N VAL A 308 -10.41 -11.65 10.56
CA VAL A 308 -9.81 -12.11 11.81
C VAL A 308 -8.59 -11.26 12.13
N TYR A 309 -8.56 -10.70 13.34
CA TYR A 309 -7.44 -9.86 13.76
C TYR A 309 -6.92 -10.29 15.13
N ARG A 310 -5.61 -10.55 15.19
CA ARG A 310 -4.91 -10.88 16.43
C ARG A 310 -3.59 -10.15 16.52
N ALA A 311 -3.44 -9.32 17.53
CA ALA A 311 -2.23 -8.57 17.83
C ALA A 311 -1.71 -8.89 19.23
N ASN A 312 -0.48 -8.49 19.53
CA ASN A 312 0.00 -8.49 20.91
C ASN A 312 -0.94 -7.64 21.79
N PRO A 313 -1.30 -8.08 23.00
CA PRO A 313 -2.23 -7.35 23.88
C PRO A 313 -1.89 -5.88 24.07
N LEU A 314 -0.62 -5.55 24.30
CA LEU A 314 -0.16 -4.16 24.44
C LEU A 314 -0.34 -3.35 23.16
N THR A 315 0.04 -3.94 22.01
CA THR A 315 -0.17 -3.32 20.69
C THR A 315 -1.66 -3.09 20.40
N TYR A 316 -2.50 -4.03 20.77
CA TYR A 316 -3.95 -3.92 20.63
C TYR A 316 -4.54 -2.80 21.51
N LEU A 317 -4.13 -2.73 22.77
CA LEU A 317 -4.58 -1.68 23.68
C LEU A 317 -4.20 -0.28 23.18
N ILE A 318 -2.96 -0.12 22.73
CA ILE A 318 -2.49 1.13 22.11
C ILE A 318 -3.26 1.41 20.82
N GLY A 319 -3.45 0.39 19.99
CA GLY A 319 -4.19 0.51 18.71
C GLY A 319 -5.63 0.96 18.92
N ARG A 320 -6.36 0.42 19.89
CA ARG A 320 -7.72 0.85 20.25
C ARG A 320 -7.82 2.33 20.63
N TRP A 321 -6.77 2.86 21.24
CA TRP A 321 -6.74 4.27 21.64
C TRP A 321 -6.38 5.20 20.47
N LEU A 322 -5.54 4.73 19.55
CA LEU A 322 -5.06 5.53 18.42
C LEU A 322 -5.95 5.45 17.16
N VAL A 323 -6.58 4.30 16.94
CA VAL A 323 -7.37 4.00 15.72
C VAL A 323 -8.84 4.28 16.00
N LYS A 324 -9.39 5.28 15.33
CA LYS A 324 -10.76 5.78 15.53
C LYS A 324 -11.67 5.41 14.35
N VAL A 325 -11.59 4.18 13.87
CA VAL A 325 -12.47 3.72 12.79
C VAL A 325 -13.47 2.69 13.29
N PRO A 326 -14.70 2.66 12.73
CA PRO A 326 -15.73 1.72 13.14
C PRO A 326 -15.44 0.28 12.74
N TYR A 327 -14.62 0.08 11.72
CA TYR A 327 -14.28 -1.22 11.15
C TYR A 327 -12.78 -1.33 10.86
N LEU A 328 -12.22 -2.55 10.98
CA LEU A 328 -10.85 -2.86 10.57
C LEU A 328 -10.78 -3.33 9.11
N GLY A 329 -11.83 -3.97 8.61
CA GLY A 329 -11.95 -4.41 7.23
C GLY A 329 -12.26 -3.26 6.30
N ILE A 330 -11.45 -3.09 5.24
CA ILE A 330 -11.63 -2.02 4.25
C ILE A 330 -13.00 -2.09 3.56
N ALA A 331 -13.49 -3.29 3.23
CA ALA A 331 -14.81 -3.47 2.63
C ALA A 331 -15.92 -2.94 3.53
N ASN A 332 -15.88 -3.28 4.84
CA ASN A 332 -16.85 -2.77 5.83
C ASN A 332 -16.80 -1.25 5.95
N LEU A 333 -15.58 -0.69 5.96
CA LEU A 333 -15.37 0.75 6.06
C LEU A 333 -15.95 1.50 4.85
N LEU A 334 -15.72 0.97 3.64
CA LEU A 334 -16.23 1.55 2.39
C LEU A 334 -17.75 1.49 2.31
N LEU A 335 -18.33 0.33 2.64
CA LEU A 335 -19.78 0.13 2.62
C LEU A 335 -20.49 0.77 3.81
N LYS A 336 -19.76 1.12 4.90
CA LYS A 336 -20.31 1.56 6.19
C LYS A 336 -21.27 0.54 6.82
N GLU A 337 -21.13 -0.72 6.44
CA GLU A 337 -21.92 -1.87 6.94
C GLU A 337 -21.03 -3.12 7.02
N PRO A 338 -21.35 -4.11 7.88
CA PRO A 338 -20.55 -5.32 8.02
C PRO A 338 -20.81 -6.29 6.86
N MET A 339 -20.00 -6.20 5.79
CA MET A 339 -19.92 -7.24 4.77
C MET A 339 -19.23 -8.48 5.31
N TYR A 340 -18.12 -8.28 6.02
CA TYR A 340 -17.37 -9.30 6.72
C TYR A 340 -17.46 -9.08 8.23
N PRO A 341 -18.10 -9.97 9.03
CA PRO A 341 -17.98 -9.94 10.47
C PRO A 341 -16.52 -9.89 10.92
N GLU A 342 -16.24 -9.15 11.99
CA GLU A 342 -14.87 -8.94 12.48
C GLU A 342 -14.64 -9.64 13.81
N TYR A 343 -13.84 -10.68 13.80
CA TYR A 343 -13.44 -11.43 14.97
C TYR A 343 -12.09 -10.92 15.49
N ILE A 344 -12.15 -10.10 16.53
CA ILE A 344 -10.98 -9.37 17.06
C ILE A 344 -10.54 -9.99 18.36
N GLN A 345 -9.26 -10.34 18.49
CA GLN A 345 -8.62 -10.87 19.71
C GLN A 345 -9.36 -12.11 20.26
N GLY A 346 -9.95 -12.03 21.44
CA GLY A 346 -10.65 -13.11 22.10
C GLY A 346 -11.96 -13.56 21.43
N ALA A 347 -12.55 -12.72 20.58
CA ALA A 347 -13.73 -13.10 19.80
C ALA A 347 -13.40 -14.10 18.66
N ALA A 348 -12.13 -14.20 18.24
CA ALA A 348 -11.67 -15.17 17.26
C ALA A 348 -11.46 -16.55 17.90
N THR A 349 -12.55 -17.20 18.34
CA THR A 349 -12.52 -18.57 18.85
C THR A 349 -12.71 -19.59 17.73
N PRO A 350 -12.21 -20.81 17.87
CA PRO A 350 -12.42 -21.87 16.86
C PRO A 350 -13.90 -22.09 16.55
N GLU A 351 -14.76 -22.08 17.55
CA GLU A 351 -16.21 -22.31 17.43
C GLU A 351 -16.89 -21.18 16.67
N ALA A 352 -16.53 -19.92 16.96
CA ALA A 352 -17.07 -18.74 16.29
C ALA A 352 -16.67 -18.71 14.80
N LEU A 353 -15.42 -19.01 14.49
CA LEU A 353 -14.93 -19.07 13.11
C LEU A 353 -15.53 -20.25 12.33
N ALA A 354 -15.71 -21.41 12.98
CA ALA A 354 -16.39 -22.55 12.39
C ALA A 354 -17.87 -22.26 12.11
N ALA A 355 -18.56 -21.57 13.03
CA ALA A 355 -19.94 -21.13 12.83
C ALA A 355 -20.06 -20.18 11.64
N GLU A 356 -19.16 -19.19 11.52
CA GLU A 356 -19.13 -18.26 10.39
C GLU A 356 -18.87 -18.99 9.06
N LEU A 357 -17.98 -19.98 9.01
CA LEU A 357 -17.76 -20.78 7.80
C LEU A 357 -19.01 -21.57 7.41
N ARG A 358 -19.77 -22.10 8.39
CA ARG A 358 -21.05 -22.78 8.12
C ARG A 358 -22.07 -21.82 7.52
N GLU A 359 -22.17 -20.60 8.06
CA GLU A 359 -23.00 -19.52 7.52
C GLU A 359 -22.58 -19.13 6.08
N CYS A 360 -21.29 -18.92 5.84
CA CYS A 360 -20.79 -18.57 4.52
C CYS A 360 -21.10 -19.62 3.45
N ILE A 361 -20.98 -20.91 3.79
CA ILE A 361 -21.10 -22.01 2.83
C ILE A 361 -22.53 -22.54 2.78
N GLY A 362 -23.22 -22.63 3.91
CA GLY A 362 -24.53 -23.27 4.04
C GLY A 362 -25.71 -22.32 3.84
N ASN A 363 -25.57 -21.02 4.10
CA ASN A 363 -26.69 -20.08 4.05
C ASN A 363 -26.77 -19.35 2.70
N PRO A 364 -27.80 -19.62 1.85
CA PRO A 364 -27.99 -18.96 0.56
C PRO A 364 -28.19 -17.45 0.69
N GLU A 365 -28.88 -16.99 1.74
CA GLU A 365 -29.13 -15.55 1.96
C GLU A 365 -27.82 -14.80 2.28
N ARG A 366 -26.93 -15.41 3.07
CA ARG A 366 -25.60 -14.87 3.35
C ARG A 366 -24.82 -14.67 2.06
N ARG A 367 -24.87 -15.65 1.14
CA ARG A 367 -24.20 -15.58 -0.17
C ARG A 367 -24.81 -14.49 -1.05
N ALA A 368 -26.14 -14.46 -1.17
CA ALA A 368 -26.84 -13.45 -1.95
C ALA A 368 -26.53 -12.04 -1.46
N ARG A 369 -26.56 -11.80 -0.14
CA ARG A 369 -26.19 -10.51 0.46
C ARG A 369 -24.74 -10.14 0.13
N THR A 370 -23.80 -11.08 0.21
CA THR A 370 -22.39 -10.83 -0.11
C THR A 370 -22.20 -10.39 -1.56
N LEU A 371 -22.93 -11.01 -2.52
CA LEU A 371 -22.86 -10.61 -3.93
C LEU A 371 -23.38 -9.19 -4.16
N VAL A 372 -24.51 -8.83 -3.52
CA VAL A 372 -25.05 -7.46 -3.59
C VAL A 372 -24.06 -6.45 -3.00
N GLN A 373 -23.45 -6.78 -1.87
CA GLN A 373 -22.44 -5.94 -1.22
C GLN A 373 -21.16 -5.81 -2.08
N ALA A 374 -20.75 -6.89 -2.76
CA ALA A 374 -19.61 -6.85 -3.68
C ALA A 374 -19.86 -5.91 -4.86
N GLU A 375 -21.09 -5.86 -5.41
CA GLU A 375 -21.43 -4.92 -6.49
C GLU A 375 -21.41 -3.48 -6.00
N LYS A 376 -22.04 -3.19 -4.86
CA LYS A 376 -21.95 -1.85 -4.23
C LYS A 376 -20.49 -1.43 -3.99
N LEU A 377 -19.63 -2.36 -3.59
CA LEU A 377 -18.22 -2.10 -3.36
C LEU A 377 -17.48 -1.78 -4.66
N ARG A 378 -17.78 -2.50 -5.75
CA ARG A 378 -17.24 -2.20 -7.10
C ARG A 378 -17.69 -0.83 -7.58
N GLU A 379 -18.97 -0.49 -7.44
CA GLU A 379 -19.50 0.83 -7.79
C GLU A 379 -18.81 1.94 -7.00
N CYS A 380 -18.64 1.76 -5.68
CA CYS A 380 -17.97 2.72 -4.81
C CYS A 380 -16.51 2.98 -5.22
N LEU A 381 -15.80 1.95 -5.66
CA LEU A 381 -14.38 2.02 -6.02
C LEU A 381 -14.13 2.35 -7.50
N ARG A 382 -15.18 2.26 -8.34
CA ARG A 382 -15.10 2.64 -9.75
C ARG A 382 -15.00 4.16 -9.86
N GLN A 383 -14.05 4.60 -10.64
CA GLN A 383 -13.91 6.02 -10.91
C GLN A 383 -15.06 6.51 -11.82
N PRO A 384 -15.71 7.61 -11.47
CA PRO A 384 -16.61 8.30 -12.41
C PRO A 384 -15.78 8.80 -13.62
N HIS A 385 -16.20 8.46 -14.84
CA HIS A 385 -15.65 9.00 -16.09
C HIS A 385 -14.25 8.56 -16.54
N GLY A 386 -13.73 7.40 -16.12
CA GLY A 386 -12.55 6.80 -16.74
C GLY A 386 -11.24 7.59 -16.59
N GLN A 387 -11.14 8.50 -15.64
CA GLN A 387 -9.93 9.26 -15.38
C GLN A 387 -8.95 8.42 -14.57
N ALA A 388 -8.17 7.59 -15.24
CA ALA A 388 -7.13 6.80 -14.60
C ALA A 388 -6.05 7.69 -13.94
N ALA A 389 -5.30 7.13 -12.99
CA ALA A 389 -4.18 7.81 -12.34
C ALA A 389 -3.18 8.39 -13.34
N ALA A 390 -3.02 7.76 -14.52
CA ALA A 390 -2.19 8.24 -15.62
C ALA A 390 -2.66 9.60 -16.16
N SER A 391 -3.95 9.75 -16.47
CA SER A 391 -4.51 11.02 -16.94
C SER A 391 -4.41 12.12 -15.89
N TRP A 392 -4.59 11.77 -14.59
CA TRP A 392 -4.37 12.71 -13.50
C TRP A 392 -2.91 13.19 -13.47
N LEU A 393 -1.93 12.28 -13.56
CA LEU A 393 -0.52 12.65 -13.54
C LEU A 393 -0.16 13.56 -14.73
N LEU A 394 -0.61 13.23 -15.94
CA LEU A 394 -0.36 14.03 -17.14
C LEU A 394 -0.95 15.45 -17.02
N ARG A 395 -2.18 15.58 -16.49
CA ARG A 395 -2.76 16.90 -16.19
C ARG A 395 -1.92 17.68 -15.20
N GLN A 396 -1.54 17.04 -14.08
CA GLN A 396 -0.71 17.68 -13.08
C GLN A 396 0.64 18.15 -13.62
N MET A 397 1.21 17.47 -14.60
CA MET A 397 2.48 17.86 -15.25
C MET A 397 2.30 18.98 -16.27
N SER A 398 1.14 19.12 -16.90
CA SER A 398 0.86 20.13 -17.92
C SER A 398 0.42 21.48 -17.33
N GLU A 399 -0.10 21.50 -16.11
CA GLU A 399 -0.47 22.75 -15.43
C GLU A 399 0.76 23.58 -15.13
N SER A 400 0.80 24.83 -15.61
CA SER A 400 1.84 25.79 -15.19
C SER A 400 1.77 26.00 -13.68
N PRO A 401 2.90 26.05 -12.95
CA PRO A 401 2.89 26.34 -11.53
C PRO A 401 2.19 27.69 -11.31
N LYS A 402 1.06 27.69 -10.58
CA LYS A 402 0.46 28.95 -10.13
C LYS A 402 1.50 29.63 -9.28
N ARG A 403 2.02 30.77 -9.75
CA ARG A 403 2.84 31.64 -8.92
C ARG A 403 2.01 31.98 -7.69
N LEU A 404 2.50 31.64 -6.51
CA LEU A 404 2.00 32.19 -5.27
C LEU A 404 2.40 33.68 -5.31
N ASP A 405 1.51 34.50 -5.85
CA ASP A 405 1.66 35.95 -5.70
C ASP A 405 1.58 36.23 -4.21
N GLY A 406 2.61 36.88 -3.68
CA GLY A 406 2.96 37.06 -2.30
C GLY A 406 1.99 37.82 -1.43
#